data_acd28db7970d314f6664ab48e9c67a4a
#
_entry.id   acd28db7970d314f6664ab48e9c67a4a
#
_cell.length_a   1.000
_cell.length_b   1.000
_cell.length_c   1.000
_cell.angle_alpha   90.00
_cell.angle_beta   90.00
_cell.angle_gamma   90.00
#
_symmetry.space_group_name_H-M   'P 1'
#
loop_
_entity.id
_entity.type
_entity.pdbx_description
1 polymer ?
#
loop_
_entity_poly.entity_id
_entity_poly.type
_entity_poly.pdbx_seq_one_letter_code
_entity_poly.pdbx_strand_id
1 'polypeptide(L)'
;MLHYGIHVLSHLRLLIRWIFLALVAGVVAGGVGTAFAWGMTAVTNLRTQHPWLLLLLPLSGLAIVALYRACHFEKDSGTNTVLAMIHAEKEIPARMAPLIFISTMLTHLCGGSSGREGAALQIGGSLGNLLGRVMRLQPDDRRVLVMCGMSAAFSAVFGTPLAAVFFALEVGSVGIIYYAALVPCVTASFCADAIAKFFRVESESYPLIVSTEWSVAPLAATALLGILCAGLSVLFCISLHETGCLLKKKIPNAYLRIAVVGVVLVILGLLPGNSDYLGAGMPILIRALSGKVVWYAFLMKLLFTVLTMAAGFKGGEIVPSFFIGATFGCLYGSILHLSPSMFAALGMIAVFCGVTNCPLTSLLIAFELFGMEAMPYFLICIAVSYMLSGYYGLYHSQRIVYSKYKPKYVNRKTRE
;
A
#
# COMPACT_ATOMS: atom_id res chain seq x y z
N MET A 1 -23.80 -30.15 -30.71
CA MET A 1 -24.24 -30.13 -29.30
C MET A 1 -23.24 -30.84 -28.36
N LEU A 2 -22.78 -32.07 -28.67
CA LEU A 2 -21.83 -32.82 -27.80
C LEU A 2 -20.50 -32.01 -27.57
N HIS A 3 -19.93 -31.42 -28.59
CA HIS A 3 -18.68 -30.61 -28.47
C HIS A 3 -18.86 -29.39 -27.56
N TYR A 4 -20.02 -28.75 -27.62
CA TYR A 4 -20.36 -27.62 -26.74
C TYR A 4 -20.49 -28.06 -25.27
N GLY A 5 -21.11 -29.19 -25.00
CA GLY A 5 -21.26 -29.78 -23.67
C GLY A 5 -19.93 -30.14 -23.01
N ILE A 6 -18.98 -30.69 -23.77
CA ILE A 6 -17.62 -31.03 -23.28
C ILE A 6 -16.82 -29.74 -22.92
N HIS A 7 -16.92 -28.71 -23.73
CA HIS A 7 -16.27 -27.43 -23.43
C HIS A 7 -16.85 -26.76 -22.16
N VAL A 8 -18.16 -26.74 -22.00
CA VAL A 8 -18.81 -26.17 -20.79
C VAL A 8 -18.38 -26.94 -19.54
N LEU A 9 -18.30 -28.26 -19.60
CA LEU A 9 -17.90 -29.08 -18.45
C LEU A 9 -16.43 -28.86 -18.07
N SER A 10 -15.56 -28.68 -19.05
CA SER A 10 -14.13 -28.35 -18.81
C SER A 10 -13.94 -26.98 -18.17
N HIS A 11 -14.69 -25.98 -18.61
CA HIS A 11 -14.65 -24.63 -17.99
C HIS A 11 -15.23 -24.64 -16.57
N LEU A 12 -16.30 -25.39 -16.33
CA LEU A 12 -16.87 -25.51 -14.98
C LEU A 12 -15.88 -26.20 -14.02
N ARG A 13 -15.20 -27.27 -14.47
CA ARG A 13 -14.16 -27.93 -13.68
C ARG A 13 -13.00 -26.98 -13.36
N LEU A 14 -12.58 -26.16 -14.32
CA LEU A 14 -11.53 -25.17 -14.12
C LEU A 14 -11.97 -24.11 -13.11
N LEU A 15 -13.20 -23.60 -13.21
CA LEU A 15 -13.79 -22.65 -12.28
C LEU A 15 -13.80 -23.19 -10.85
N ILE A 16 -14.31 -24.42 -10.65
CA ILE A 16 -14.38 -25.08 -9.34
C ILE A 16 -12.96 -25.24 -8.75
N ARG A 17 -11.99 -25.66 -9.58
CA ARG A 17 -10.59 -25.77 -9.16
C ARG A 17 -10.06 -24.43 -8.65
N TRP A 18 -10.28 -23.35 -9.38
CA TRP A 18 -9.78 -22.02 -8.99
C TRP A 18 -10.50 -21.46 -7.76
N ILE A 19 -11.81 -21.68 -7.63
CA ILE A 19 -12.54 -21.30 -6.40
C ILE A 19 -11.95 -22.02 -5.19
N PHE A 20 -11.72 -23.34 -5.29
CA PHE A 20 -11.13 -24.11 -4.19
C PHE A 20 -9.73 -23.60 -3.81
N LEU A 21 -8.83 -23.42 -4.80
CA LEU A 21 -7.48 -22.92 -4.56
C LEU A 21 -7.49 -21.50 -3.94
N ALA A 22 -8.38 -20.66 -4.42
CA ALA A 22 -8.54 -19.28 -3.94
C ALA A 22 -9.13 -19.24 -2.51
N LEU A 23 -10.07 -20.12 -2.17
CA LEU A 23 -10.56 -20.26 -0.80
C LEU A 23 -9.45 -20.66 0.16
N VAL A 24 -8.62 -21.63 -0.21
CA VAL A 24 -7.46 -22.03 0.61
C VAL A 24 -6.49 -20.85 0.80
N ALA A 25 -6.18 -20.13 -0.30
CA ALA A 25 -5.34 -18.93 -0.21
C ALA A 25 -5.98 -17.83 0.65
N GLY A 26 -7.29 -17.61 0.51
CA GLY A 26 -8.08 -16.66 1.28
C GLY A 26 -8.07 -16.96 2.77
N VAL A 27 -8.27 -18.23 3.14
CA VAL A 27 -8.23 -18.68 4.55
C VAL A 27 -6.83 -18.49 5.15
N VAL A 28 -5.79 -18.94 4.45
CA VAL A 28 -4.42 -18.89 4.98
C VAL A 28 -3.90 -17.45 5.02
N ALA A 29 -3.94 -16.74 3.89
CA ALA A 29 -3.42 -15.37 3.81
C ALA A 29 -4.32 -14.37 4.56
N GLY A 30 -5.65 -14.57 4.52
CA GLY A 30 -6.61 -13.79 5.29
C GLY A 30 -6.46 -13.99 6.80
N GLY A 31 -6.31 -15.23 7.27
CA GLY A 31 -6.07 -15.54 8.68
C GLY A 31 -4.77 -14.92 9.21
N VAL A 32 -3.66 -15.06 8.46
CA VAL A 32 -2.39 -14.41 8.83
C VAL A 32 -2.48 -12.88 8.73
N GLY A 33 -3.18 -12.35 7.72
CA GLY A 33 -3.45 -10.91 7.58
C GLY A 33 -4.26 -10.36 8.76
N THR A 34 -5.29 -11.08 9.19
CA THR A 34 -6.10 -10.75 10.39
C THR A 34 -5.24 -10.74 11.66
N ALA A 35 -4.40 -11.76 11.85
CA ALA A 35 -3.47 -11.80 12.99
C ALA A 35 -2.46 -10.65 12.94
N PHE A 36 -1.99 -10.28 11.74
CA PHE A 36 -1.12 -9.13 11.53
C PHE A 36 -1.84 -7.82 11.87
N ALA A 37 -3.08 -7.62 11.44
CA ALA A 37 -3.88 -6.44 11.77
C ALA A 37 -4.06 -6.27 13.28
N TRP A 38 -4.38 -7.36 14.00
CA TRP A 38 -4.45 -7.35 15.46
C TRP A 38 -3.12 -7.03 16.12
N GLY A 39 -2.05 -7.67 15.66
CA GLY A 39 -0.70 -7.38 16.15
C GLY A 39 -0.34 -5.91 15.96
N MET A 40 -0.65 -5.33 14.81
CA MET A 40 -0.39 -3.91 14.51
C MET A 40 -1.18 -2.98 15.42
N THR A 41 -2.45 -3.29 15.71
CA THR A 41 -3.28 -2.55 16.66
C THR A 41 -2.71 -2.65 18.08
N ALA A 42 -2.33 -3.85 18.50
CA ALA A 42 -1.76 -4.10 19.83
C ALA A 42 -0.44 -3.32 20.05
N VAL A 43 0.50 -3.39 19.11
CA VAL A 43 1.79 -2.66 19.22
C VAL A 43 1.61 -1.15 19.13
N THR A 44 0.63 -0.67 18.37
CA THR A 44 0.31 0.76 18.29
C THR A 44 -0.26 1.25 19.61
N ASN A 45 -1.20 0.51 20.22
CA ASN A 45 -1.78 0.83 21.51
C ASN A 45 -0.71 0.80 22.62
N LEU A 46 0.17 -0.21 22.62
CA LEU A 46 1.26 -0.30 23.58
C LEU A 46 2.21 0.91 23.48
N ARG A 47 2.55 1.33 22.26
CA ARG A 47 3.37 2.52 22.03
C ARG A 47 2.69 3.80 22.52
N THR A 48 1.38 3.96 22.29
CA THR A 48 0.66 5.17 22.75
C THR A 48 0.55 5.23 24.28
N GLN A 49 0.44 4.09 24.94
CA GLN A 49 0.47 3.98 26.41
C GLN A 49 1.88 4.20 26.98
N HIS A 50 2.92 3.83 26.23
CA HIS A 50 4.32 3.89 26.65
C HIS A 50 5.18 4.68 25.65
N PRO A 51 5.09 6.03 25.63
CA PRO A 51 5.83 6.88 24.66
C PRO A 51 7.35 6.70 24.69
N TRP A 52 7.91 6.24 25.82
CA TRP A 52 9.34 5.96 25.97
C TRP A 52 9.84 4.84 25.04
N LEU A 53 8.95 3.99 24.49
CA LEU A 53 9.31 2.97 23.50
C LEU A 53 9.94 3.57 22.25
N LEU A 54 9.71 4.85 21.96
CA LEU A 54 10.39 5.57 20.87
C LEU A 54 11.90 5.54 21.03
N LEU A 55 12.43 5.61 22.25
CA LEU A 55 13.87 5.58 22.53
C LEU A 55 14.51 4.25 22.10
N LEU A 56 13.73 3.19 21.98
CA LEU A 56 14.18 1.88 21.54
C LEU A 56 14.21 1.74 20.00
N LEU A 57 13.82 2.76 19.24
CA LEU A 57 13.81 2.71 17.79
C LEU A 57 15.18 2.30 17.18
N PRO A 58 16.33 2.83 17.61
CA PRO A 58 17.62 2.37 17.11
C PRO A 58 17.90 0.90 17.40
N LEU A 59 17.52 0.41 18.59
CA LEU A 59 17.70 -0.99 18.99
C LEU A 59 16.79 -1.92 18.19
N SER A 60 15.53 -1.54 17.98
CA SER A 60 14.61 -2.30 17.12
C SER A 60 15.14 -2.39 15.68
N GLY A 61 15.73 -1.32 15.18
CA GLY A 61 16.40 -1.30 13.87
C GLY A 61 17.57 -2.30 13.80
N LEU A 62 18.43 -2.31 14.80
CA LEU A 62 19.52 -3.29 14.89
C LEU A 62 19.00 -4.73 14.92
N ALA A 63 17.94 -4.99 15.70
CA ALA A 63 17.28 -6.29 15.76
C ALA A 63 16.71 -6.71 14.39
N ILE A 64 16.09 -5.80 13.63
CA ILE A 64 15.60 -6.05 12.27
C ILE A 64 16.73 -6.46 11.34
N VAL A 65 17.85 -5.71 11.33
CA VAL A 65 19.01 -6.04 10.47
C VAL A 65 19.60 -7.40 10.88
N ALA A 66 19.74 -7.66 12.17
CA ALA A 66 20.24 -8.94 12.68
C ALA A 66 19.34 -10.12 12.26
N LEU A 67 18.00 -9.95 12.37
CA LEU A 67 17.02 -10.95 11.98
C LEU A 67 17.11 -11.28 10.46
N TYR A 68 17.18 -10.25 9.61
CA TYR A 68 17.33 -10.44 8.15
C TYR A 68 18.66 -11.12 7.79
N ARG A 69 19.74 -10.78 8.51
CA ARG A 69 21.05 -11.41 8.32
C ARG A 69 21.05 -12.87 8.77
N ALA A 70 20.52 -13.18 9.95
CA ALA A 70 20.40 -14.54 10.46
C ALA A 70 19.59 -15.45 9.53
N CYS A 71 18.58 -14.89 8.86
CA CYS A 71 17.78 -15.60 7.87
C CYS A 71 18.37 -15.58 6.45
N HIS A 72 19.58 -15.07 6.23
CA HIS A 72 20.20 -14.91 4.89
C HIS A 72 19.30 -14.23 3.86
N PHE A 73 18.60 -13.15 4.27
CA PHE A 73 17.67 -12.41 3.42
C PHE A 73 17.97 -10.91 3.38
N GLU A 74 19.26 -10.55 3.37
CA GLU A 74 19.75 -9.16 3.41
C GLU A 74 19.38 -8.37 2.13
N LYS A 75 19.28 -9.05 0.98
CA LYS A 75 18.96 -8.43 -0.33
C LYS A 75 17.45 -8.38 -0.60
N ASP A 76 16.65 -8.22 0.45
CA ASP A 76 15.22 -8.06 0.32
C ASP A 76 14.86 -6.72 -0.34
N SER A 77 14.05 -6.77 -1.38
CA SER A 77 13.51 -5.61 -2.08
C SER A 77 12.06 -5.28 -1.68
N GLY A 78 11.56 -5.89 -0.60
CA GLY A 78 10.21 -5.66 -0.10
C GLY A 78 9.13 -6.06 -1.11
N THR A 79 8.12 -5.21 -1.28
CA THR A 79 7.02 -5.43 -2.23
C THR A 79 7.52 -5.65 -3.67
N ASN A 80 8.66 -5.08 -4.04
CA ASN A 80 9.27 -5.31 -5.35
C ASN A 80 9.63 -6.78 -5.60
N THR A 81 9.98 -7.55 -4.56
CA THR A 81 10.23 -8.99 -4.68
C THR A 81 8.94 -9.74 -5.09
N VAL A 82 7.80 -9.32 -4.54
CA VAL A 82 6.49 -9.93 -4.87
C VAL A 82 6.08 -9.59 -6.30
N LEU A 83 6.26 -8.33 -6.72
CA LEU A 83 5.94 -7.90 -8.08
C LEU A 83 6.86 -8.57 -9.12
N ALA A 84 8.14 -8.77 -8.81
CA ALA A 84 9.06 -9.49 -9.67
C ALA A 84 8.64 -10.96 -9.88
N MET A 85 8.02 -11.61 -8.87
CA MET A 85 7.45 -12.94 -9.02
C MET A 85 6.26 -12.98 -9.98
N ILE A 86 5.39 -11.97 -9.95
CA ILE A 86 4.27 -11.85 -10.90
C ILE A 86 4.80 -11.84 -12.34
N HIS A 87 5.97 -11.24 -12.56
CA HIS A 87 6.64 -11.19 -13.86
C HIS A 87 7.58 -12.38 -14.15
N ALA A 88 7.62 -13.40 -13.30
CA ALA A 88 8.54 -14.55 -13.38
C ALA A 88 10.04 -14.18 -13.34
N GLU A 89 10.39 -13.02 -12.79
CA GLU A 89 11.79 -12.59 -12.68
C GLU A 89 12.50 -13.17 -11.44
N LYS A 90 11.76 -13.40 -10.35
CA LYS A 90 12.31 -13.91 -9.08
C LYS A 90 11.31 -14.79 -8.34
N GLU A 91 11.82 -15.76 -7.59
CA GLU A 91 11.00 -16.51 -6.62
C GLU A 91 10.93 -15.81 -5.26
N ILE A 92 9.78 -15.94 -4.58
CA ILE A 92 9.58 -15.42 -3.23
C ILE A 92 9.94 -16.52 -2.23
N PRO A 93 10.92 -16.32 -1.34
CA PRO A 93 11.22 -17.28 -0.29
C PRO A 93 10.13 -17.26 0.80
N ALA A 94 9.75 -18.43 1.31
CA ALA A 94 8.71 -18.56 2.35
C ALA A 94 9.04 -17.79 3.64
N ARG A 95 10.35 -17.62 3.95
CA ARG A 95 10.82 -16.83 5.11
C ARG A 95 10.48 -15.34 5.05
N MET A 96 10.06 -14.82 3.87
CA MET A 96 9.68 -13.42 3.72
C MET A 96 8.48 -13.05 4.59
N ALA A 97 7.44 -13.90 4.66
CA ALA A 97 6.23 -13.63 5.42
C ALA A 97 6.51 -13.42 6.93
N PRO A 98 7.15 -14.34 7.67
CA PRO A 98 7.43 -14.12 9.09
C PRO A 98 8.42 -12.98 9.33
N LEU A 99 9.40 -12.77 8.44
CA LEU A 99 10.36 -11.68 8.58
C LEU A 99 9.69 -10.32 8.50
N ILE A 100 8.88 -10.07 7.47
CA ILE A 100 8.20 -8.78 7.31
C ILE A 100 7.15 -8.57 8.41
N PHE A 101 6.45 -9.64 8.84
CA PHE A 101 5.48 -9.60 9.93
C PHE A 101 6.12 -9.05 11.21
N ILE A 102 7.17 -9.72 11.68
CA ILE A 102 7.87 -9.34 12.93
C ILE A 102 8.54 -7.96 12.80
N SER A 103 9.23 -7.72 11.69
CA SER A 103 9.98 -6.48 11.50
C SER A 103 9.09 -5.25 11.37
N THR A 104 7.91 -5.38 10.74
CA THR A 104 6.94 -4.27 10.68
C THR A 104 6.36 -3.99 12.07
N MET A 105 6.06 -5.03 12.84
CA MET A 105 5.60 -4.84 14.23
C MET A 105 6.67 -4.15 15.09
N LEU A 106 7.94 -4.54 14.98
CA LEU A 106 9.04 -3.88 15.69
C LEU A 106 9.20 -2.41 15.28
N THR A 107 9.09 -2.10 13.98
CA THR A 107 9.12 -0.73 13.47
C THR A 107 8.00 0.12 14.09
N HIS A 108 6.76 -0.39 14.09
CA HIS A 108 5.61 0.36 14.62
C HIS A 108 5.61 0.47 16.13
N LEU A 109 6.04 -0.58 16.85
CA LEU A 109 6.18 -0.58 18.30
C LEU A 109 7.09 0.55 18.78
N CYS A 110 8.19 0.76 18.07
CA CYS A 110 9.17 1.80 18.41
C CYS A 110 8.95 3.12 17.66
N GLY A 111 7.84 3.29 16.94
CA GLY A 111 7.46 4.59 16.36
C GLY A 111 8.04 4.90 15.00
N GLY A 112 8.63 3.94 14.29
CA GLY A 112 9.06 4.15 12.90
C GLY A 112 7.87 4.52 12.00
N SER A 113 8.03 5.56 11.17
CA SER A 113 6.96 6.10 10.32
C SER A 113 6.76 5.25 9.07
N SER A 114 5.80 4.36 9.09
CA SER A 114 5.45 3.49 7.96
C SER A 114 3.98 3.04 8.04
N GLY A 115 3.49 2.42 6.97
CA GLY A 115 2.18 1.77 6.91
C GLY A 115 2.27 0.25 7.14
N ARG A 116 1.13 -0.40 7.10
CA ARG A 116 0.96 -1.86 7.28
C ARG A 116 0.60 -2.59 5.98
N GLU A 117 0.01 -1.90 5.01
CA GLU A 117 -0.57 -2.48 3.80
C GLU A 117 0.50 -3.06 2.86
N GLY A 118 1.63 -2.37 2.67
CA GLY A 118 2.76 -2.90 1.91
C GLY A 118 3.35 -4.18 2.51
N ALA A 119 3.37 -4.27 3.85
CA ALA A 119 3.76 -5.49 4.54
C ALA A 119 2.74 -6.62 4.35
N ALA A 120 1.43 -6.30 4.38
CA ALA A 120 0.37 -7.26 4.10
C ALA A 120 0.50 -7.88 2.70
N LEU A 121 0.80 -7.08 1.67
CA LEU A 121 1.07 -7.57 0.31
C LEU A 121 2.24 -8.56 0.27
N GLN A 122 3.30 -8.27 1.01
CA GLN A 122 4.47 -9.14 1.10
C GLN A 122 4.15 -10.45 1.82
N ILE A 123 3.42 -10.38 2.93
CA ILE A 123 2.93 -11.56 3.68
C ILE A 123 2.04 -12.42 2.76
N GLY A 124 1.02 -11.82 2.16
CA GLY A 124 0.07 -12.51 1.32
C GLY A 124 0.73 -13.13 0.09
N GLY A 125 1.56 -12.38 -0.63
CA GLY A 125 2.29 -12.87 -1.80
C GLY A 125 3.24 -14.03 -1.47
N SER A 126 3.93 -13.95 -0.32
CA SER A 126 4.81 -15.04 0.14
C SER A 126 4.03 -16.30 0.51
N LEU A 127 2.89 -16.16 1.18
CA LEU A 127 2.00 -17.28 1.53
C LEU A 127 1.37 -17.89 0.29
N GLY A 128 0.91 -17.07 -0.67
CA GLY A 128 0.38 -17.55 -1.95
C GLY A 128 1.42 -18.38 -2.74
N ASN A 129 2.66 -17.90 -2.80
CA ASN A 129 3.75 -18.66 -3.42
C ASN A 129 4.06 -19.96 -2.67
N LEU A 130 4.07 -19.94 -1.33
CA LEU A 130 4.28 -21.12 -0.50
C LEU A 130 3.20 -22.18 -0.76
N LEU A 131 1.93 -21.77 -0.75
CA LEU A 131 0.81 -22.66 -1.07
C LEU A 131 0.94 -23.27 -2.46
N GLY A 132 1.29 -22.47 -3.47
CA GLY A 132 1.51 -22.95 -4.83
C GLY A 132 2.63 -23.99 -4.93
N ARG A 133 3.69 -23.85 -4.13
CA ARG A 133 4.77 -24.88 -4.05
C ARG A 133 4.30 -26.16 -3.35
N VAL A 134 3.65 -26.03 -2.20
CA VAL A 134 3.14 -27.18 -1.44
C VAL A 134 2.15 -27.99 -2.28
N MET A 135 1.29 -27.31 -3.02
CA MET A 135 0.31 -27.94 -3.92
C MET A 135 0.92 -28.36 -5.27
N ARG A 136 2.22 -28.17 -5.49
CA ARG A 136 2.96 -28.52 -6.71
C ARG A 136 2.34 -27.97 -7.99
N LEU A 137 1.86 -26.72 -7.94
CA LEU A 137 1.24 -26.06 -9.08
C LEU A 137 2.29 -25.63 -10.12
N GLN A 138 1.84 -25.51 -11.37
CA GLN A 138 2.64 -24.97 -12.46
C GLN A 138 3.04 -23.51 -12.17
N PRO A 139 4.14 -23.02 -12.75
CA PRO A 139 4.63 -21.64 -12.49
C PRO A 139 3.59 -20.56 -12.74
N ASP A 140 2.78 -20.67 -13.78
CA ASP A 140 1.73 -19.70 -14.10
C ASP A 140 0.59 -19.72 -13.07
N ASP A 141 0.14 -20.91 -12.64
CA ASP A 141 -0.86 -21.07 -11.58
C ASP A 141 -0.32 -20.50 -10.24
N ARG A 142 0.97 -20.67 -9.96
CA ARG A 142 1.60 -20.08 -8.76
C ARG A 142 1.55 -18.55 -8.76
N ARG A 143 1.70 -17.89 -9.92
CA ARG A 143 1.55 -16.42 -10.02
C ARG A 143 0.15 -15.97 -9.65
N VAL A 144 -0.87 -16.69 -10.13
CA VAL A 144 -2.27 -16.42 -9.75
C VAL A 144 -2.46 -16.57 -8.25
N LEU A 145 -1.89 -17.63 -7.62
CA LEU A 145 -1.97 -17.78 -6.16
C LEU A 145 -1.23 -16.68 -5.38
N VAL A 146 -0.13 -16.16 -5.90
CA VAL A 146 0.54 -14.99 -5.32
C VAL A 146 -0.39 -13.79 -5.31
N MET A 147 -1.08 -13.52 -6.43
CA MET A 147 -2.09 -12.44 -6.50
C MET A 147 -3.27 -12.68 -5.55
N CYS A 148 -3.76 -13.93 -5.43
CA CYS A 148 -4.80 -14.29 -4.46
C CYS A 148 -4.36 -14.02 -3.03
N GLY A 149 -3.12 -14.40 -2.67
CA GLY A 149 -2.56 -14.11 -1.36
C GLY A 149 -2.41 -12.62 -1.09
N MET A 150 -1.91 -11.85 -2.07
CA MET A 150 -1.83 -10.38 -1.98
C MET A 150 -3.19 -9.75 -1.72
N SER A 151 -4.19 -10.13 -2.55
CA SER A 151 -5.57 -9.64 -2.45
C SER A 151 -6.19 -9.99 -1.09
N ALA A 152 -6.04 -11.24 -0.63
CA ALA A 152 -6.56 -11.70 0.64
C ALA A 152 -5.95 -10.97 1.85
N ALA A 153 -4.62 -10.87 1.92
CA ALA A 153 -3.95 -10.21 3.04
C ALA A 153 -4.21 -8.70 3.06
N PHE A 154 -4.25 -8.04 1.90
CA PHE A 154 -4.60 -6.62 1.81
C PHE A 154 -6.04 -6.38 2.28
N SER A 155 -7.00 -7.20 1.81
CA SER A 155 -8.40 -7.15 2.22
C SER A 155 -8.57 -7.30 3.73
N ALA A 156 -7.92 -8.31 4.33
CA ALA A 156 -8.00 -8.55 5.76
C ALA A 156 -7.42 -7.42 6.63
N VAL A 157 -6.41 -6.70 6.13
CA VAL A 157 -5.73 -5.63 6.88
C VAL A 157 -6.39 -4.28 6.68
N PHE A 158 -6.93 -4.00 5.47
CA PHE A 158 -7.45 -2.68 5.11
C PHE A 158 -8.99 -2.62 5.10
N GLY A 159 -9.67 -3.78 4.96
CA GLY A 159 -11.13 -3.84 4.98
C GLY A 159 -11.79 -3.34 3.68
N THR A 160 -11.06 -3.35 2.56
CA THR A 160 -11.54 -2.94 1.23
C THR A 160 -11.39 -4.08 0.24
N PRO A 161 -12.32 -5.06 0.24
CA PRO A 161 -12.18 -6.28 -0.55
C PRO A 161 -12.21 -6.05 -2.07
N LEU A 162 -12.99 -5.11 -2.58
CA LEU A 162 -13.03 -4.80 -4.02
C LEU A 162 -11.70 -4.19 -4.46
N ALA A 163 -11.24 -3.17 -3.76
CA ALA A 163 -9.98 -2.52 -4.07
C ALA A 163 -8.79 -3.50 -3.97
N ALA A 164 -8.80 -4.40 -2.98
CA ALA A 164 -7.78 -5.42 -2.81
C ALA A 164 -7.64 -6.35 -4.02
N VAL A 165 -8.77 -6.75 -4.62
CA VAL A 165 -8.79 -7.54 -5.87
C VAL A 165 -8.06 -6.79 -6.97
N PHE A 166 -8.52 -5.58 -7.28
CA PHE A 166 -8.00 -4.82 -8.41
C PHE A 166 -6.57 -4.35 -8.17
N PHE A 167 -6.19 -4.08 -6.92
CA PHE A 167 -4.80 -3.79 -6.60
C PHE A 167 -3.86 -4.95 -6.96
N ALA A 168 -4.21 -6.17 -6.60
CA ALA A 168 -3.41 -7.34 -6.95
C ALA A 168 -3.29 -7.56 -8.47
N LEU A 169 -4.34 -7.21 -9.25
CA LEU A 169 -4.38 -7.36 -10.70
C LEU A 169 -3.68 -6.21 -11.45
N GLU A 170 -3.65 -5.00 -10.86
CA GLU A 170 -3.21 -3.76 -11.52
C GLU A 170 -1.78 -3.37 -11.16
N VAL A 171 -1.35 -3.62 -9.90
CA VAL A 171 -0.08 -3.10 -9.37
C VAL A 171 1.16 -3.66 -10.08
N GLY A 172 1.08 -4.84 -10.67
CA GLY A 172 2.20 -5.45 -11.39
C GLY A 172 2.53 -4.70 -12.68
N SER A 173 1.52 -4.32 -13.47
CA SER A 173 1.70 -3.79 -14.83
C SER A 173 0.77 -2.62 -15.12
N VAL A 174 1.33 -1.46 -15.39
CA VAL A 174 0.57 -0.26 -15.81
C VAL A 174 0.11 -0.42 -17.25
N GLY A 175 -1.19 -0.25 -17.48
CA GLY A 175 -1.82 -0.35 -18.79
C GLY A 175 -2.27 -1.76 -19.18
N ILE A 176 -2.07 -2.77 -18.32
CA ILE A 176 -2.60 -4.13 -18.50
C ILE A 176 -3.12 -4.65 -17.17
N ILE A 177 -4.30 -5.26 -17.19
CA ILE A 177 -4.90 -5.95 -16.04
C ILE A 177 -4.90 -7.46 -16.32
N TYR A 178 -4.48 -8.24 -15.32
CA TYR A 178 -4.39 -9.70 -15.45
C TYR A 178 -5.73 -10.38 -15.13
N TYR A 179 -6.71 -10.25 -16.02
CA TYR A 179 -8.08 -10.74 -15.82
C TYR A 179 -8.21 -12.23 -15.56
N ALA A 180 -7.23 -13.07 -15.96
CA ALA A 180 -7.26 -14.50 -15.65
C ALA A 180 -7.25 -14.79 -14.14
N ALA A 181 -6.73 -13.87 -13.32
CA ALA A 181 -6.73 -13.97 -11.87
C ALA A 181 -7.97 -13.33 -11.21
N LEU A 182 -8.92 -12.75 -11.97
CA LEU A 182 -10.05 -12.01 -11.40
C LEU A 182 -10.90 -12.87 -10.47
N VAL A 183 -11.43 -14.00 -10.96
CA VAL A 183 -12.29 -14.88 -10.15
C VAL A 183 -11.54 -15.43 -8.92
N PRO A 184 -10.30 -15.94 -9.04
CA PRO A 184 -9.53 -16.35 -7.88
C PRO A 184 -9.28 -15.24 -6.87
N CYS A 185 -8.89 -14.03 -7.30
CA CYS A 185 -8.64 -12.90 -6.40
C CYS A 185 -9.91 -12.42 -5.69
N VAL A 186 -11.06 -12.36 -6.40
CA VAL A 186 -12.36 -12.05 -5.78
C VAL A 186 -12.68 -13.05 -4.69
N THR A 187 -12.59 -14.35 -4.99
CA THR A 187 -12.89 -15.40 -4.01
C THR A 187 -11.98 -15.31 -2.78
N ALA A 188 -10.66 -15.13 -2.98
CA ALA A 188 -9.69 -15.03 -1.90
C ALA A 188 -9.88 -13.76 -1.05
N SER A 189 -10.14 -12.62 -1.68
CA SER A 189 -10.34 -11.33 -1.02
C SER A 189 -11.56 -11.33 -0.12
N PHE A 190 -12.73 -11.74 -0.66
CA PHE A 190 -13.97 -11.76 0.13
C PHE A 190 -13.94 -12.84 1.22
N CYS A 191 -13.29 -13.99 0.99
CA CYS A 191 -13.05 -14.98 2.04
C CYS A 191 -12.23 -14.36 3.19
N ALA A 192 -11.17 -13.63 2.87
CA ALA A 192 -10.31 -12.98 3.85
C ALA A 192 -11.02 -11.85 4.61
N ASP A 193 -11.84 -11.04 3.94
CA ASP A 193 -12.67 -10.00 4.55
C ASP A 193 -13.68 -10.62 5.55
N ALA A 194 -14.33 -11.71 5.16
CA ALA A 194 -15.25 -12.44 6.03
C ALA A 194 -14.54 -12.95 7.30
N ILE A 195 -13.31 -13.47 7.18
CA ILE A 195 -12.49 -13.91 8.31
C ILE A 195 -12.14 -12.70 9.20
N ALA A 196 -11.66 -11.60 8.61
CA ALA A 196 -11.29 -10.41 9.35
C ALA A 196 -12.48 -9.85 10.15
N LYS A 197 -13.67 -9.78 9.53
CA LYS A 197 -14.92 -9.36 10.18
C LYS A 197 -15.35 -10.32 11.29
N PHE A 198 -15.25 -11.64 11.08
CA PHE A 198 -15.54 -12.65 12.10
C PHE A 198 -14.66 -12.44 13.34
N PHE A 199 -13.40 -12.11 13.15
CA PHE A 199 -12.47 -11.77 14.22
C PHE A 199 -12.51 -10.29 14.64
N ARG A 200 -13.51 -9.51 14.24
CA ARG A 200 -13.75 -8.13 14.63
C ARG A 200 -12.58 -7.18 14.31
N VAL A 201 -11.92 -7.38 13.19
CA VAL A 201 -11.03 -6.35 12.64
C VAL A 201 -11.92 -5.27 12.04
N GLU A 202 -11.78 -4.04 12.53
CA GLU A 202 -12.57 -2.92 12.06
C GLU A 202 -12.15 -2.54 10.63
N SER A 203 -13.13 -2.40 9.75
CA SER A 203 -12.93 -1.84 8.41
C SER A 203 -12.90 -0.32 8.50
N GLU A 204 -11.98 0.30 7.79
CA GLU A 204 -11.93 1.75 7.69
C GLU A 204 -13.08 2.23 6.79
N SER A 205 -13.85 3.20 7.25
CA SER A 205 -14.90 3.87 6.48
C SER A 205 -15.02 5.30 6.97
N TYR A 206 -15.04 6.24 6.05
CA TYR A 206 -15.05 7.67 6.34
C TYR A 206 -16.16 8.34 5.53
N PRO A 207 -17.43 8.28 5.98
CA PRO A 207 -18.52 8.88 5.24
C PRO A 207 -18.29 10.39 5.05
N LEU A 208 -18.27 10.83 3.80
CA LEU A 208 -18.15 12.24 3.44
C LEU A 208 -19.52 12.90 3.39
N ILE A 209 -19.62 14.07 4.01
CA ILE A 209 -20.75 14.94 3.79
C ILE A 209 -20.41 15.79 2.55
N VAL A 210 -20.95 15.41 1.40
CA VAL A 210 -20.76 16.16 0.15
C VAL A 210 -21.84 17.24 0.10
N SER A 211 -21.47 18.48 0.40
CA SER A 211 -22.34 19.65 0.28
C SER A 211 -22.18 20.42 -1.04
N THR A 212 -21.44 19.86 -1.99
CA THR A 212 -21.03 20.60 -3.19
C THR A 212 -21.96 20.29 -4.35
N GLU A 213 -22.74 21.30 -4.75
CA GLU A 213 -23.46 21.27 -6.01
C GLU A 213 -22.49 21.17 -7.20
N TRP A 214 -22.91 20.49 -8.25
CA TRP A 214 -22.16 20.41 -9.49
C TRP A 214 -22.00 21.80 -10.11
N SER A 215 -20.80 22.38 -9.98
CA SER A 215 -20.47 23.67 -10.59
C SER A 215 -19.05 23.65 -11.17
N VAL A 216 -18.77 24.58 -12.06
CA VAL A 216 -17.49 24.65 -12.77
C VAL A 216 -16.31 24.91 -11.81
N ALA A 217 -16.52 25.72 -10.78
CA ALA A 217 -15.44 26.10 -9.85
C ALA A 217 -14.92 24.92 -9.02
N PRO A 218 -15.72 24.08 -8.33
CA PRO A 218 -15.22 22.87 -7.66
C PRO A 218 -14.58 21.86 -8.62
N LEU A 219 -15.08 21.72 -9.85
CA LEU A 219 -14.47 20.82 -10.83
C LEU A 219 -13.08 21.29 -11.27
N ALA A 220 -12.92 22.57 -11.55
CA ALA A 220 -11.63 23.18 -11.87
C ALA A 220 -10.64 23.06 -10.70
N ALA A 221 -11.11 23.33 -9.46
CA ALA A 221 -10.30 23.15 -8.25
C ALA A 221 -9.87 21.69 -8.05
N THR A 222 -10.75 20.71 -8.34
CA THR A 222 -10.43 19.29 -8.28
C THR A 222 -9.35 18.89 -9.31
N ALA A 223 -9.47 19.38 -10.54
CA ALA A 223 -8.46 19.13 -11.57
C ALA A 223 -7.09 19.74 -11.17
N LEU A 224 -7.08 20.96 -10.64
CA LEU A 224 -5.87 21.60 -10.13
C LEU A 224 -5.27 20.83 -8.94
N LEU A 225 -6.10 20.35 -7.99
CA LEU A 225 -5.63 19.46 -6.93
C LEU A 225 -4.97 18.21 -7.52
N GLY A 226 -5.55 17.59 -8.56
CA GLY A 226 -4.97 16.44 -9.24
C GLY A 226 -3.56 16.72 -9.80
N ILE A 227 -3.34 17.90 -10.40
CA ILE A 227 -2.03 18.34 -10.89
C ILE A 227 -1.02 18.44 -9.72
N LEU A 228 -1.41 19.09 -8.64
CA LEU A 228 -0.55 19.28 -7.47
C LEU A 228 -0.24 17.94 -6.77
N CYS A 229 -1.23 17.04 -6.66
CA CYS A 229 -1.05 15.68 -6.12
C CYS A 229 -0.12 14.83 -6.99
N ALA A 230 -0.16 14.98 -8.31
CA ALA A 230 0.82 14.34 -9.20
C ALA A 230 2.25 14.79 -8.88
N GLY A 231 2.48 16.10 -8.76
CA GLY A 231 3.78 16.64 -8.35
C GLY A 231 4.23 16.13 -6.98
N LEU A 232 3.32 16.09 -6.00
CA LEU A 232 3.59 15.58 -4.67
C LEU A 232 3.90 14.08 -4.66
N SER A 233 3.23 13.30 -5.49
CA SER A 233 3.50 11.87 -5.71
C SER A 233 4.90 11.64 -6.27
N VAL A 234 5.29 12.40 -7.28
CA VAL A 234 6.64 12.35 -7.86
C VAL A 234 7.70 12.74 -6.84
N LEU A 235 7.46 13.80 -6.07
CA LEU A 235 8.35 14.24 -4.99
C LEU A 235 8.55 13.13 -3.96
N PHE A 236 7.48 12.48 -3.50
CA PHE A 236 7.55 11.39 -2.54
C PHE A 236 8.34 10.20 -3.08
N CYS A 237 8.06 9.77 -4.33
CA CYS A 237 8.77 8.67 -4.97
C CYS A 237 10.27 8.97 -5.16
N ILE A 238 10.62 10.16 -5.60
CA ILE A 238 12.03 10.59 -5.76
C ILE A 238 12.71 10.63 -4.40
N SER A 239 12.08 11.25 -3.39
CA SER A 239 12.65 11.38 -2.06
C SER A 239 12.95 10.03 -1.42
N LEU A 240 12.04 9.05 -1.52
CA LEU A 240 12.27 7.69 -1.03
C LEU A 240 13.46 7.03 -1.70
N HIS A 241 13.55 7.14 -3.02
CA HIS A 241 14.60 6.48 -3.79
C HIS A 241 15.97 7.12 -3.58
N GLU A 242 16.06 8.43 -3.79
CA GLU A 242 17.33 9.16 -3.72
C GLU A 242 17.90 9.14 -2.30
N THR A 243 17.05 9.33 -1.28
CA THR A 243 17.51 9.23 0.11
C THR A 243 18.00 7.82 0.43
N GLY A 244 17.29 6.79 -0.07
CA GLY A 244 17.73 5.40 0.09
C GLY A 244 19.09 5.12 -0.57
N CYS A 245 19.30 5.60 -1.79
CA CYS A 245 20.58 5.49 -2.51
C CYS A 245 21.70 6.28 -1.80
N LEU A 246 21.40 7.52 -1.38
CA LEU A 246 22.34 8.39 -0.69
C LEU A 246 22.81 7.80 0.65
N LEU A 247 21.88 7.30 1.47
CA LEU A 247 22.19 6.69 2.75
C LEU A 247 23.01 5.40 2.58
N LYS A 248 22.67 4.57 1.59
CA LYS A 248 23.46 3.36 1.27
C LYS A 248 24.88 3.70 0.81
N LYS A 249 25.04 4.78 0.04
CA LYS A 249 26.36 5.25 -0.43
C LYS A 249 27.19 5.86 0.70
N LYS A 250 26.58 6.70 1.55
CA LYS A 250 27.29 7.38 2.66
C LYS A 250 27.54 6.47 3.86
N ILE A 251 26.62 5.57 4.17
CA ILE A 251 26.66 4.65 5.31
C ILE A 251 26.38 3.22 4.77
N PRO A 252 27.39 2.55 4.16
CA PRO A 252 27.21 1.22 3.58
C PRO A 252 26.84 0.15 4.61
N ASN A 253 27.33 0.29 5.85
CA ASN A 253 27.01 -0.64 6.92
C ASN A 253 25.54 -0.49 7.35
N ALA A 254 24.74 -1.53 7.14
CA ALA A 254 23.30 -1.53 7.44
C ALA A 254 23.00 -1.31 8.92
N TYR A 255 23.82 -1.86 9.83
CA TYR A 255 23.67 -1.67 11.27
C TYR A 255 23.89 -0.20 11.67
N LEU A 256 24.99 0.39 11.18
CA LEU A 256 25.29 1.80 11.48
C LEU A 256 24.23 2.72 10.87
N ARG A 257 23.80 2.46 9.65
CA ARG A 257 22.80 3.26 8.96
C ARG A 257 21.47 3.30 9.72
N ILE A 258 20.95 2.12 10.11
CA ILE A 258 19.65 2.04 10.78
C ILE A 258 19.71 2.62 12.20
N ALA A 259 20.84 2.44 12.90
CA ALA A 259 21.05 3.00 14.23
C ALA A 259 21.13 4.53 14.19
N VAL A 260 21.98 5.11 13.31
CA VAL A 260 22.14 6.57 13.19
C VAL A 260 20.84 7.25 12.80
N VAL A 261 20.17 6.75 11.77
CA VAL A 261 18.87 7.33 11.34
C VAL A 261 17.79 7.08 12.39
N GLY A 262 17.82 5.95 13.09
CA GLY A 262 16.93 5.68 14.22
C GLY A 262 17.09 6.73 15.33
N VAL A 263 18.32 7.11 15.68
CA VAL A 263 18.58 8.21 16.65
C VAL A 263 18.05 9.55 16.13
N VAL A 264 18.27 9.85 14.83
CA VAL A 264 17.72 11.09 14.22
C VAL A 264 16.19 11.11 14.32
N LEU A 265 15.52 10.00 14.02
CA LEU A 265 14.07 9.88 14.12
C LEU A 265 13.57 10.03 15.57
N VAL A 266 14.30 9.51 16.55
CA VAL A 266 14.00 9.70 17.98
C VAL A 266 14.07 11.20 18.33
N ILE A 267 15.15 11.87 17.97
CA ILE A 267 15.32 13.30 18.24
C ILE A 267 14.19 14.11 17.59
N LEU A 268 13.88 13.85 16.31
CA LEU A 268 12.80 14.52 15.61
C LEU A 268 11.43 14.22 16.24
N GLY A 269 11.19 12.97 16.67
CA GLY A 269 9.91 12.55 17.27
C GLY A 269 9.68 13.09 18.68
N LEU A 270 10.76 13.43 19.41
CA LEU A 270 10.68 14.06 20.73
C LEU A 270 10.39 15.57 20.67
N LEU A 271 10.51 16.20 19.50
CA LEU A 271 10.16 17.60 19.36
C LEU A 271 8.64 17.78 19.56
N PRO A 272 8.20 18.87 20.23
CA PRO A 272 6.79 19.12 20.49
C PRO A 272 5.94 19.08 19.22
N GLY A 273 4.85 18.30 19.25
CA GLY A 273 3.91 18.14 18.14
C GLY A 273 4.33 17.14 17.06
N ASN A 274 5.51 16.53 17.15
CA ASN A 274 6.01 15.61 16.13
C ASN A 274 5.67 14.12 16.39
N SER A 275 5.24 13.78 17.60
CA SER A 275 4.84 12.40 17.96
C SER A 275 3.73 11.83 17.06
N ASP A 276 2.88 12.70 16.54
CA ASP A 276 1.74 12.33 15.69
C ASP A 276 2.15 11.87 14.28
N TYR A 277 3.39 12.14 13.83
CA TYR A 277 3.94 11.69 12.55
C TYR A 277 4.58 10.30 12.62
N LEU A 278 4.72 9.75 13.82
CA LEU A 278 5.24 8.41 14.07
C LEU A 278 4.20 7.33 13.70
N GLY A 279 4.69 6.14 13.37
CA GLY A 279 3.84 5.01 12.95
C GLY A 279 3.02 5.33 11.70
N ALA A 280 1.78 4.88 11.63
CA ALA A 280 0.87 5.13 10.52
C ALA A 280 0.38 6.59 10.47
N GLY A 281 0.24 7.28 11.62
CA GLY A 281 -0.25 8.66 11.71
C GLY A 281 -1.77 8.79 11.61
N MET A 282 -2.52 7.75 11.91
CA MET A 282 -3.98 7.72 11.79
C MET A 282 -4.72 8.87 12.47
N PRO A 283 -4.33 9.35 13.69
CA PRO A 283 -5.03 10.47 14.32
C PRO A 283 -5.02 11.77 13.49
N ILE A 284 -3.90 12.09 12.82
CA ILE A 284 -3.83 13.26 11.94
C ILE A 284 -4.62 13.02 10.64
N LEU A 285 -4.55 11.81 10.07
CA LEU A 285 -5.32 11.45 8.88
C LEU A 285 -6.82 11.67 9.12
N ILE A 286 -7.35 11.16 10.24
CA ILE A 286 -8.76 11.32 10.60
C ILE A 286 -9.10 12.81 10.84
N ARG A 287 -8.22 13.56 11.49
CA ARG A 287 -8.40 15.01 11.66
C ARG A 287 -8.44 15.75 10.31
N ALA A 288 -7.59 15.38 9.36
CA ALA A 288 -7.59 15.98 8.02
C ALA A 288 -8.89 15.65 7.26
N LEU A 289 -9.37 14.42 7.33
CA LEU A 289 -10.67 14.02 6.78
C LEU A 289 -11.85 14.73 7.46
N SER A 290 -11.68 15.19 8.70
CA SER A 290 -12.64 16.05 9.40
C SER A 290 -12.47 17.55 9.08
N GLY A 291 -11.61 17.91 8.15
CA GLY A 291 -11.38 19.28 7.70
C GLY A 291 -10.42 20.11 8.55
N LYS A 292 -9.61 19.48 9.42
CA LYS A 292 -8.66 20.19 10.31
C LYS A 292 -7.24 19.68 10.08
N VAL A 293 -6.33 20.57 9.71
CA VAL A 293 -4.93 20.21 9.43
C VAL A 293 -3.96 21.32 9.81
N VAL A 294 -2.75 20.92 10.20
CA VAL A 294 -1.61 21.83 10.31
C VAL A 294 -0.94 21.91 8.93
N TRP A 295 -0.61 23.11 8.47
CA TRP A 295 -0.15 23.37 7.09
C TRP A 295 1.08 22.56 6.65
N TYR A 296 1.98 22.23 7.56
CA TYR A 296 3.21 21.47 7.27
C TYR A 296 3.09 19.95 7.46
N ALA A 297 1.91 19.43 7.83
CA ALA A 297 1.74 18.04 8.22
C ALA A 297 2.18 17.05 7.12
N PHE A 298 1.86 17.32 5.87
CA PHE A 298 2.25 16.49 4.73
C PHE A 298 3.77 16.41 4.55
N LEU A 299 4.50 17.52 4.78
CA LEU A 299 5.97 17.57 4.70
C LEU A 299 6.62 16.77 5.83
N MET A 300 6.12 16.90 7.05
CA MET A 300 6.63 16.14 8.19
C MET A 300 6.45 14.65 7.98
N LYS A 301 5.27 14.22 7.56
CA LYS A 301 5.02 12.79 7.28
C LYS A 301 5.94 12.27 6.18
N LEU A 302 6.11 13.03 5.10
CA LEU A 302 7.02 12.69 4.02
C LEU A 302 8.45 12.51 4.56
N LEU A 303 8.96 13.46 5.35
CA LEU A 303 10.30 13.41 5.94
C LEU A 303 10.49 12.18 6.83
N PHE A 304 9.59 11.97 7.80
CA PHE A 304 9.67 10.84 8.73
C PHE A 304 9.62 9.49 8.00
N THR A 305 8.73 9.36 7.01
CA THR A 305 8.60 8.11 6.24
C THR A 305 9.82 7.85 5.36
N VAL A 306 10.29 8.87 4.66
CA VAL A 306 11.49 8.77 3.80
C VAL A 306 12.70 8.35 4.63
N LEU A 307 12.94 8.96 5.78
CA LEU A 307 14.05 8.58 6.67
C LEU A 307 13.89 7.16 7.20
N THR A 308 12.70 6.79 7.66
CA THR A 308 12.42 5.45 8.18
C THR A 308 12.70 4.37 7.14
N MET A 309 12.12 4.51 5.94
CA MET A 309 12.25 3.50 4.89
C MET A 309 13.67 3.45 4.30
N ALA A 310 14.29 4.61 4.08
CA ALA A 310 15.65 4.73 3.55
C ALA A 310 16.73 4.16 4.50
N ALA A 311 16.49 4.22 5.81
CA ALA A 311 17.38 3.60 6.81
C ALA A 311 17.37 2.07 6.72
N GLY A 312 16.25 1.47 6.32
CA GLY A 312 16.06 0.03 6.21
C GLY A 312 15.07 -0.57 7.21
N PHE A 313 14.36 0.26 7.97
CA PHE A 313 13.19 -0.17 8.73
C PHE A 313 12.15 -0.79 7.79
N LYS A 314 11.32 -1.67 8.31
CA LYS A 314 10.34 -2.43 7.54
C LYS A 314 8.92 -1.94 7.79
N GLY A 315 8.12 -1.90 6.72
CA GLY A 315 6.75 -1.42 6.73
C GLY A 315 6.26 -1.19 5.31
N GLY A 316 5.17 -0.42 5.16
CA GLY A 316 4.58 -0.05 3.87
C GLY A 316 4.60 1.46 3.63
N GLU A 317 4.60 1.85 2.38
CA GLU A 317 4.59 3.25 1.94
C GLU A 317 3.17 3.75 1.60
N ILE A 318 2.16 2.86 1.56
CA ILE A 318 0.80 3.16 1.10
C ILE A 318 0.10 4.12 2.08
N VAL A 319 -0.01 3.78 3.38
CA VAL A 319 -0.66 4.66 4.36
C VAL A 319 0.03 6.01 4.50
N PRO A 320 1.36 6.11 4.52
CA PRO A 320 2.03 7.40 4.42
C PRO A 320 1.63 8.21 3.20
N SER A 321 1.41 7.60 2.03
CA SER A 321 0.92 8.31 0.84
C SER A 321 -0.50 8.84 1.02
N PHE A 322 -1.38 8.06 1.66
CA PHE A 322 -2.73 8.51 2.05
C PHE A 322 -2.67 9.71 2.98
N PHE A 323 -1.84 9.64 4.01
CA PHE A 323 -1.64 10.73 4.96
C PHE A 323 -1.17 12.02 4.27
N ILE A 324 -0.13 11.91 3.44
CA ILE A 324 0.45 13.03 2.69
C ILE A 324 -0.62 13.67 1.80
N GLY A 325 -1.37 12.85 1.05
CA GLY A 325 -2.43 13.31 0.18
C GLY A 325 -3.60 13.95 0.93
N ALA A 326 -4.07 13.32 2.01
CA ALA A 326 -5.18 13.84 2.81
C ALA A 326 -4.86 15.18 3.47
N THR A 327 -3.69 15.28 4.10
CA THR A 327 -3.29 16.52 4.79
C THR A 327 -3.01 17.65 3.80
N PHE A 328 -2.42 17.36 2.65
CA PHE A 328 -2.24 18.33 1.57
C PHE A 328 -3.57 18.77 0.96
N GLY A 329 -4.47 17.83 0.67
CA GLY A 329 -5.81 18.13 0.13
C GLY A 329 -6.66 18.95 1.09
N CYS A 330 -6.62 18.62 2.41
CA CYS A 330 -7.28 19.42 3.44
C CYS A 330 -6.77 20.87 3.48
N LEU A 331 -5.45 21.06 3.44
CA LEU A 331 -4.83 22.40 3.37
C LEU A 331 -5.29 23.17 2.12
N TYR A 332 -5.27 22.50 0.97
CA TYR A 332 -5.70 23.08 -0.30
C TYR A 332 -7.17 23.53 -0.25
N GLY A 333 -8.07 22.65 0.23
CA GLY A 333 -9.49 23.00 0.40
C GLY A 333 -9.72 24.17 1.36
N SER A 334 -8.93 24.24 2.44
CA SER A 334 -8.99 25.34 3.39
C SER A 334 -8.54 26.67 2.78
N ILE A 335 -7.48 26.69 1.98
CA ILE A 335 -6.98 27.90 1.30
C ILE A 335 -7.99 28.42 0.28
N LEU A 336 -8.68 27.54 -0.45
CA LEU A 336 -9.69 27.93 -1.44
C LEU A 336 -11.08 28.20 -0.84
N HIS A 337 -11.23 28.08 0.49
CA HIS A 337 -12.53 28.17 1.17
C HIS A 337 -13.61 27.22 0.60
N LEU A 338 -13.16 26.03 0.14
CA LEU A 338 -13.99 24.91 -0.27
C LEU A 338 -14.12 23.89 0.87
N SER A 339 -14.80 22.76 0.65
CA SER A 339 -14.93 21.71 1.67
C SER A 339 -13.58 21.04 1.99
N PRO A 340 -12.88 21.35 3.11
CA PRO A 340 -11.57 20.78 3.39
C PRO A 340 -11.60 19.27 3.56
N SER A 341 -12.70 18.70 4.10
CA SER A 341 -12.92 17.27 4.26
C SER A 341 -12.96 16.54 2.92
N MET A 342 -13.76 17.06 1.97
CA MET A 342 -13.85 16.51 0.64
C MET A 342 -12.49 16.56 -0.10
N PHE A 343 -11.80 17.70 -0.05
CA PHE A 343 -10.51 17.87 -0.69
C PHE A 343 -9.41 17.04 -0.02
N ALA A 344 -9.53 16.75 1.29
CA ALA A 344 -8.68 15.78 1.98
C ALA A 344 -8.83 14.37 1.40
N ALA A 345 -10.06 13.92 1.21
CA ALA A 345 -10.34 12.62 0.61
C ALA A 345 -9.85 12.53 -0.85
N LEU A 346 -10.11 13.57 -1.65
CA LEU A 346 -9.62 13.66 -3.03
C LEU A 346 -8.09 13.60 -3.10
N GLY A 347 -7.40 14.39 -2.27
CA GLY A 347 -5.94 14.40 -2.19
C GLY A 347 -5.36 13.07 -1.74
N MET A 348 -5.98 12.40 -0.75
CA MET A 348 -5.63 11.06 -0.27
C MET A 348 -5.55 10.07 -1.44
N ILE A 349 -6.62 9.98 -2.21
CA ILE A 349 -6.76 9.01 -3.29
C ILE A 349 -5.91 9.41 -4.51
N ALA A 350 -5.78 10.69 -4.82
CA ALA A 350 -4.99 11.18 -5.95
C ALA A 350 -3.49 10.94 -5.74
N VAL A 351 -2.97 11.17 -4.53
CA VAL A 351 -1.55 10.86 -4.23
C VAL A 351 -1.32 9.35 -4.26
N PHE A 352 -2.21 8.54 -3.68
CA PHE A 352 -2.11 7.08 -3.78
C PHE A 352 -2.06 6.61 -5.24
N CYS A 353 -2.95 7.12 -6.08
CA CYS A 353 -2.95 6.81 -7.51
C CYS A 353 -1.62 7.18 -8.18
N GLY A 354 -1.11 8.38 -7.91
CA GLY A 354 0.13 8.87 -8.50
C GLY A 354 1.36 8.06 -8.11
N VAL A 355 1.42 7.55 -6.86
CA VAL A 355 2.56 6.76 -6.37
C VAL A 355 2.47 5.27 -6.73
N THR A 356 1.26 4.71 -6.88
CA THR A 356 1.05 3.28 -7.19
C THR A 356 0.81 3.00 -8.66
N ASN A 357 0.41 3.99 -9.43
CA ASN A 357 -0.02 3.87 -10.83
C ASN A 357 -1.25 2.96 -11.02
N CYS A 358 -2.15 2.91 -10.04
CA CYS A 358 -3.32 2.04 -10.00
C CYS A 358 -4.63 2.86 -9.99
N PRO A 359 -5.08 3.43 -11.13
CA PRO A 359 -6.24 4.30 -11.17
C PRO A 359 -7.56 3.60 -10.85
N LEU A 360 -7.76 2.36 -11.31
CA LEU A 360 -8.98 1.60 -11.03
C LEU A 360 -9.06 1.21 -9.55
N THR A 361 -7.95 0.73 -8.99
CA THR A 361 -7.84 0.46 -7.55
C THR A 361 -8.13 1.71 -6.73
N SER A 362 -7.58 2.86 -7.13
CA SER A 362 -7.79 4.15 -6.45
C SER A 362 -9.27 4.52 -6.42
N LEU A 363 -9.97 4.35 -7.54
CA LEU A 363 -11.41 4.61 -7.63
C LEU A 363 -12.22 3.68 -6.72
N LEU A 364 -11.85 2.40 -6.65
CA LEU A 364 -12.50 1.43 -5.77
C LEU A 364 -12.21 1.68 -4.29
N ILE A 365 -11.00 2.09 -3.92
CA ILE A 365 -10.69 2.54 -2.55
C ILE A 365 -11.56 3.76 -2.21
N ALA A 366 -11.70 4.73 -3.13
CA ALA A 366 -12.57 5.88 -2.92
C ALA A 366 -14.02 5.45 -2.67
N PHE A 367 -14.52 4.50 -3.45
CA PHE A 367 -15.85 3.94 -3.29
C PHE A 367 -16.04 3.25 -1.94
N GLU A 368 -15.13 2.36 -1.56
CA GLU A 368 -15.26 1.57 -0.33
C GLU A 368 -15.08 2.42 0.94
N LEU A 369 -14.21 3.46 0.91
CA LEU A 369 -13.96 4.31 2.06
C LEU A 369 -14.95 5.48 2.19
N PHE A 370 -15.36 6.07 1.08
CA PHE A 370 -16.07 7.35 1.06
C PHE A 370 -17.48 7.27 0.43
N GLY A 371 -17.84 6.15 -0.19
CA GLY A 371 -19.15 5.99 -0.86
C GLY A 371 -19.19 6.57 -2.27
N MET A 372 -20.42 6.68 -2.81
CA MET A 372 -20.64 7.02 -4.24
C MET A 372 -20.78 8.51 -4.52
N GLU A 373 -21.10 9.32 -3.51
CA GLU A 373 -21.58 10.71 -3.72
C GLU A 373 -20.54 11.61 -4.42
N ALA A 374 -19.23 11.45 -4.06
CA ALA A 374 -18.15 12.26 -4.62
C ALA A 374 -17.40 11.58 -5.78
N MET A 375 -17.89 10.46 -6.31
CA MET A 375 -17.17 9.66 -7.30
C MET A 375 -16.74 10.42 -8.57
N PRO A 376 -17.54 11.32 -9.15
CA PRO A 376 -17.09 12.10 -10.31
C PRO A 376 -15.88 13.00 -10.01
N TYR A 377 -15.82 13.60 -8.82
CA TYR A 377 -14.67 14.39 -8.39
C TYR A 377 -13.43 13.50 -8.19
N PHE A 378 -13.60 12.31 -7.56
CA PHE A 378 -12.54 11.33 -7.46
C PHE A 378 -12.00 10.92 -8.83
N LEU A 379 -12.88 10.62 -9.79
CA LEU A 379 -12.49 10.22 -11.14
C LEU A 379 -11.63 11.28 -11.83
N ILE A 380 -12.03 12.56 -11.76
CA ILE A 380 -11.26 13.67 -12.35
C ILE A 380 -9.90 13.79 -11.67
N CYS A 381 -9.86 13.81 -10.33
CA CYS A 381 -8.62 13.97 -9.58
C CYS A 381 -7.65 12.80 -9.83
N ILE A 382 -8.15 11.57 -9.84
CA ILE A 382 -7.40 10.35 -10.14
C ILE A 382 -6.85 10.39 -11.57
N ALA A 383 -7.68 10.71 -12.57
CA ALA A 383 -7.27 10.72 -13.97
C ALA A 383 -6.13 11.73 -14.23
N VAL A 384 -6.26 12.93 -13.68
CA VAL A 384 -5.24 13.98 -13.79
C VAL A 384 -3.95 13.56 -13.07
N SER A 385 -4.05 13.07 -11.82
CA SER A 385 -2.90 12.63 -11.04
C SER A 385 -2.20 11.45 -11.69
N TYR A 386 -2.93 10.46 -12.18
CA TYR A 386 -2.39 9.31 -12.91
C TYR A 386 -1.58 9.71 -14.14
N MET A 387 -2.14 10.58 -14.97
CA MET A 387 -1.47 11.03 -16.18
C MET A 387 -0.19 11.81 -15.85
N LEU A 388 -0.27 12.80 -14.97
CA LEU A 388 0.81 13.74 -14.70
C LEU A 388 1.89 13.22 -13.75
N SER A 389 1.63 12.14 -12.98
CA SER A 389 2.70 11.46 -12.22
C SER A 389 3.73 10.77 -13.11
N GLY A 390 3.48 10.71 -14.40
CA GLY A 390 4.42 10.19 -15.39
C GLY A 390 4.75 8.72 -15.13
N TYR A 391 6.01 8.40 -15.23
CA TYR A 391 6.51 7.04 -15.05
C TYR A 391 7.17 6.81 -13.69
N TYR A 392 6.93 7.72 -12.75
CA TYR A 392 7.35 7.54 -11.35
C TYR A 392 6.39 6.61 -10.60
N GLY A 393 6.92 5.90 -9.61
CA GLY A 393 6.13 5.01 -8.75
C GLY A 393 6.94 4.52 -7.56
N LEU A 394 6.26 3.98 -6.56
CA LEU A 394 6.89 3.37 -5.38
C LEU A 394 7.67 2.10 -5.75
N TYR A 395 7.16 1.36 -6.73
CA TYR A 395 7.64 0.01 -7.04
C TYR A 395 8.43 0.00 -8.34
N HIS A 396 9.76 -0.05 -8.26
CA HIS A 396 10.63 -0.14 -9.44
C HIS A 396 10.52 -1.47 -10.21
N SER A 397 9.95 -2.53 -9.61
CA SER A 397 9.63 -3.77 -10.32
C SER A 397 8.31 -3.70 -11.09
N GLN A 398 7.52 -2.63 -10.94
CA GLN A 398 6.32 -2.41 -11.73
C GLN A 398 6.69 -2.10 -13.17
N ARG A 399 6.04 -2.78 -14.12
CA ARG A 399 6.27 -2.56 -15.56
C ARG A 399 5.23 -1.60 -16.13
N ILE A 400 5.70 -0.63 -16.89
CA ILE A 400 4.85 0.25 -17.69
C ILE A 400 4.79 -0.32 -19.09
N VAL A 401 3.68 -0.97 -19.41
CA VAL A 401 3.52 -1.68 -20.68
C VAL A 401 3.06 -0.71 -21.77
N TYR A 402 2.06 0.11 -21.47
CA TYR A 402 1.58 1.17 -22.37
C TYR A 402 1.86 2.54 -21.78
N SER A 403 2.18 3.49 -22.65
CA SER A 403 2.40 4.87 -22.27
C SER A 403 1.14 5.49 -21.69
N LYS A 404 1.28 6.27 -20.62
CA LYS A 404 0.19 7.08 -20.04
C LYS A 404 -0.22 8.28 -20.89
N TYR A 405 0.63 8.67 -21.85
CA TYR A 405 0.47 9.90 -22.65
C TYR A 405 -0.02 9.65 -24.06
N LYS A 406 0.35 8.50 -24.65
CA LYS A 406 0.09 8.16 -26.04
C LYS A 406 -0.27 6.68 -26.15
N PRO A 407 -1.10 6.26 -27.09
CA PRO A 407 -1.41 4.86 -27.33
C PRO A 407 -0.21 4.13 -27.96
N LYS A 408 0.87 4.00 -27.17
CA LYS A 408 2.13 3.40 -27.59
C LYS A 408 2.58 2.35 -26.60
N TYR A 409 2.97 1.18 -27.10
CA TYR A 409 3.64 0.15 -26.33
C TYR A 409 5.06 0.63 -25.95
N VAL A 410 5.40 0.57 -24.67
CA VAL A 410 6.68 1.09 -24.13
C VAL A 410 7.49 -0.01 -23.46
N ASN A 411 6.85 -0.88 -22.69
CA ASN A 411 7.42 -1.99 -21.93
C ASN A 411 8.73 -1.68 -21.19
N ARG A 412 8.67 -0.76 -20.25
CA ARG A 412 9.82 -0.38 -19.43
C ARG A 412 9.48 -0.46 -17.93
N LYS A 413 10.47 -0.48 -17.07
CA LYS A 413 10.26 -0.36 -15.63
C LYS A 413 9.97 1.09 -15.24
N THR A 414 9.30 1.28 -14.09
CA THR A 414 9.16 2.61 -13.51
C THR A 414 10.54 3.22 -13.29
N ARG A 415 10.71 4.49 -13.66
CA ARG A 415 11.98 5.26 -13.54
C ARG A 415 13.10 4.91 -14.55
N GLU A 416 12.83 4.15 -15.59
CA GLU A 416 13.76 4.00 -16.72
C GLU A 416 13.57 5.03 -17.82
#